data_718330d4a5dcebbeb2e92bca310d6639
#
_entry.id   718330d4a5dcebbeb2e92bca310d6639
#
_cell.length_a   1.000
_cell.length_b   1.000
_cell.length_c   1.000
_cell.angle_alpha   90.00
_cell.angle_beta   90.00
_cell.angle_gamma   90.00
#
_symmetry.space_group_name_H-M   'P 1'
#
loop_
_entity.id
_entity.type
_entity.pdbx_description
1 polymer ?
#
loop_
_entity_poly.entity_id
_entity_poly.type
_entity_poly.pdbx_seq_one_letter_code
_entity_poly.pdbx_strand_id
1 'polypeptide(L)'
;MKNKIIEFVKSALSEQKKQRTEYSFGQGYTFLKDPLPENVDIEYVLESVLETVPAHITGLVDSILVGDFEEFKDRQINAMYKDGAIYITNAQSDNDDMIDDLVHELAHAAEKEYGYEIYASDMKLIKEFKLKRKQLERMLSEHGYETQGYDFSDIEYSAEFDDYLFRSVGYPVLSGYVVGIFVDAYSTTSIGEYFASGFEAYFLRDREYLKKTCPALYRKIKEITSDA
;
A
#
# COMPACT_ATOMS: atom_id res chain seq x y z
N MET A 1 -10.38 34.68 -33.00
CA MET A 1 -9.29 33.84 -33.55
C MET A 1 -8.40 33.23 -32.43
N LYS A 2 -7.88 33.99 -31.47
CA LYS A 2 -7.07 33.48 -30.34
C LYS A 2 -7.76 32.36 -29.54
N ASN A 3 -9.05 32.47 -29.18
CA ASN A 3 -9.75 31.45 -28.41
C ASN A 3 -9.85 30.09 -29.11
N LYS A 4 -10.08 30.07 -30.44
CA LYS A 4 -10.16 28.82 -31.21
C LYS A 4 -8.80 28.10 -31.28
N ILE A 5 -7.69 28.87 -31.32
CA ILE A 5 -6.36 28.32 -31.34
C ILE A 5 -6.05 27.70 -29.96
N ILE A 6 -6.41 28.38 -28.86
CA ILE A 6 -6.25 27.87 -27.50
C ILE A 6 -7.07 26.59 -27.28
N GLU A 7 -8.32 26.54 -27.73
CA GLU A 7 -9.18 25.36 -27.69
C GLU A 7 -8.60 24.19 -28.50
N PHE A 8 -8.12 24.48 -29.71
CA PHE A 8 -7.47 23.46 -30.56
C PHE A 8 -6.18 22.90 -29.91
N VAL A 9 -5.33 23.78 -29.35
CA VAL A 9 -4.10 23.35 -28.66
C VAL A 9 -4.44 22.53 -27.41
N LYS A 10 -5.45 22.93 -26.62
CA LYS A 10 -5.91 22.15 -25.47
C LYS A 10 -6.47 20.78 -25.87
N SER A 11 -7.25 20.72 -26.95
CA SER A 11 -7.78 19.46 -27.48
C SER A 11 -6.65 18.54 -27.97
N ALA A 12 -5.71 19.09 -28.75
CA ALA A 12 -4.57 18.33 -29.26
C ALA A 12 -3.65 17.82 -28.14
N LEU A 13 -3.40 18.63 -27.09
CA LEU A 13 -2.64 18.21 -25.90
C LEU A 13 -3.39 17.13 -25.12
N SER A 14 -4.71 17.25 -24.99
CA SER A 14 -5.55 16.22 -24.34
C SER A 14 -5.54 14.90 -25.12
N GLU A 15 -5.59 14.94 -26.45
CA GLU A 15 -5.48 13.74 -27.28
C GLU A 15 -4.08 13.11 -27.21
N GLN A 16 -3.01 13.92 -27.19
CA GLN A 16 -1.65 13.42 -27.00
C GLN A 16 -1.46 12.77 -25.62
N LYS A 17 -2.00 13.35 -24.55
CA LYS A 17 -1.99 12.75 -23.20
C LYS A 17 -2.73 11.40 -23.21
N LYS A 18 -3.87 11.29 -23.89
CA LYS A 18 -4.64 10.02 -24.00
C LYS A 18 -3.90 8.93 -24.81
N GLN A 19 -2.92 9.29 -25.63
CA GLN A 19 -2.12 8.36 -26.45
C GLN A 19 -0.78 8.00 -25.80
N ARG A 20 -0.40 8.70 -24.72
CA ARG A 20 0.87 8.43 -24.05
C ARG A 20 0.71 7.21 -23.14
N THR A 21 1.52 6.20 -23.38
CA THR A 21 1.52 4.93 -22.64
C THR A 21 2.75 4.71 -21.79
N GLU A 22 3.70 5.65 -21.80
CA GLU A 22 4.97 5.56 -21.07
C GLU A 22 5.26 6.88 -20.33
N TYR A 23 5.61 6.77 -19.04
CA TYR A 23 5.91 7.89 -18.16
C TYR A 23 7.18 7.57 -17.36
N SER A 24 7.90 8.60 -16.92
CA SER A 24 9.05 8.44 -16.02
C SER A 24 8.57 8.34 -14.56
N PHE A 25 9.21 7.49 -13.77
CA PHE A 25 9.04 7.40 -12.33
C PHE A 25 10.40 7.30 -11.65
N GLY A 26 10.92 8.40 -11.12
CA GLY A 26 12.29 8.47 -10.62
C GLY A 26 13.31 8.08 -11.69
N GLN A 27 14.03 6.98 -11.48
CA GLN A 27 14.95 6.39 -12.46
C GLN A 27 14.31 5.29 -13.31
N GLY A 28 13.11 4.87 -12.98
CA GLY A 28 12.34 3.83 -13.68
C GLY A 28 11.26 4.40 -14.61
N TYR A 29 10.40 3.52 -15.06
CA TYR A 29 9.35 3.83 -16.04
C TYR A 29 7.98 3.28 -15.62
N THR A 30 6.93 4.00 -15.98
CA THR A 30 5.54 3.53 -15.86
C THR A 30 4.96 3.25 -17.23
N PHE A 31 4.34 2.09 -17.40
CA PHE A 31 3.72 1.65 -18.64
C PHE A 31 2.23 1.45 -18.46
N LEU A 32 1.41 2.19 -19.21
CA LEU A 32 -0.02 1.97 -19.29
C LEU A 32 -0.32 0.89 -20.35
N LYS A 33 -0.67 -0.30 -19.92
CA LYS A 33 -1.13 -1.39 -20.79
C LYS A 33 -2.60 -1.22 -21.17
N ASP A 34 -3.40 -0.70 -20.23
CA ASP A 34 -4.81 -0.41 -20.41
C ASP A 34 -5.12 1.02 -19.97
N PRO A 35 -6.14 1.68 -20.56
CA PRO A 35 -6.46 3.06 -20.23
C PRO A 35 -6.96 3.20 -18.79
N LEU A 36 -6.57 4.29 -18.14
CA LEU A 36 -7.10 4.71 -16.85
C LEU A 36 -8.47 5.38 -16.99
N PRO A 37 -9.29 5.42 -15.92
CA PRO A 37 -10.50 6.22 -15.85
C PRO A 37 -10.22 7.71 -16.11
N GLU A 38 -11.22 8.46 -16.61
CA GLU A 38 -11.04 9.88 -16.96
C GLU A 38 -10.71 10.79 -15.77
N ASN A 39 -11.05 10.37 -14.57
CA ASN A 39 -10.77 11.08 -13.30
C ASN A 39 -9.43 10.72 -12.66
N VAL A 40 -8.62 9.89 -13.31
CA VAL A 40 -7.26 9.53 -12.85
C VAL A 40 -6.23 10.18 -13.77
N ASP A 41 -5.43 11.09 -13.21
CA ASP A 41 -4.29 11.72 -13.90
C ASP A 41 -2.99 11.06 -13.45
N ILE A 42 -2.46 10.18 -14.28
CA ILE A 42 -1.24 9.41 -13.98
C ILE A 42 -0.02 10.31 -13.73
N GLU A 43 0.11 11.44 -14.43
CA GLU A 43 1.23 12.36 -14.22
C GLU A 43 1.17 12.95 -12.80
N TYR A 44 -0.02 13.39 -12.38
CA TYR A 44 -0.25 13.88 -11.01
C TYR A 44 0.02 12.80 -9.95
N VAL A 45 -0.44 11.57 -10.17
CA VAL A 45 -0.22 10.45 -9.25
C VAL A 45 1.26 10.18 -9.06
N LEU A 46 2.02 10.02 -10.17
CA LEU A 46 3.46 9.73 -10.11
C LEU A 46 4.25 10.87 -9.48
N GLU A 47 3.95 12.13 -9.81
CA GLU A 47 4.58 13.32 -9.20
C GLU A 47 4.30 13.37 -7.70
N SER A 48 3.04 13.14 -7.27
CA SER A 48 2.66 13.14 -5.86
C SER A 48 3.41 12.09 -5.04
N VAL A 49 3.56 10.88 -5.57
CA VAL A 49 4.34 9.81 -4.92
C VAL A 49 5.82 10.18 -4.83
N LEU A 50 6.42 10.73 -5.91
CA LEU A 50 7.83 11.14 -5.92
C LEU A 50 8.13 12.32 -4.98
N GLU A 51 7.16 13.22 -4.76
CA GLU A 51 7.29 14.32 -3.81
C GLU A 51 7.13 13.87 -2.34
N THR A 52 6.36 12.81 -2.11
CA THR A 52 5.97 12.35 -0.78
C THR A 52 6.95 11.30 -0.22
N VAL A 53 7.36 10.33 -1.05
CA VAL A 53 8.23 9.21 -0.65
C VAL A 53 9.69 9.49 -1.02
N PRO A 54 10.66 9.27 -0.10
CA PRO A 54 12.07 9.55 -0.37
C PRO A 54 12.62 8.83 -1.61
N ALA A 55 13.53 9.51 -2.34
CA ALA A 55 14.08 9.03 -3.61
C ALA A 55 14.82 7.69 -3.51
N HIS A 56 15.42 7.36 -2.37
CA HIS A 56 16.09 6.07 -2.18
C HIS A 56 15.09 4.91 -2.02
N ILE A 57 13.83 5.19 -1.66
CA ILE A 57 12.75 4.20 -1.63
C ILE A 57 12.09 4.09 -3.01
N THR A 58 11.71 5.21 -3.64
CA THR A 58 11.11 5.17 -4.99
C THR A 58 12.06 4.59 -6.03
N GLY A 59 13.38 4.75 -5.83
CA GLY A 59 14.43 4.16 -6.67
C GLY A 59 14.60 2.64 -6.54
N LEU A 60 13.89 1.97 -5.63
CA LEU A 60 13.86 0.51 -5.54
C LEU A 60 12.95 -0.16 -6.59
N VAL A 61 12.17 0.65 -7.31
CA VAL A 61 11.23 0.19 -8.32
C VAL A 61 11.73 0.57 -9.70
N ASP A 62 11.99 -0.44 -10.53
CA ASP A 62 12.45 -0.27 -11.90
C ASP A 62 11.29 0.06 -12.85
N SER A 63 10.11 -0.49 -12.58
CA SER A 63 8.96 -0.29 -13.45
C SER A 63 7.62 -0.38 -12.71
N ILE A 64 6.63 0.38 -13.20
CA ILE A 64 5.22 0.31 -12.81
C ILE A 64 4.43 -0.10 -14.05
N LEU A 65 3.63 -1.15 -13.94
CA LEU A 65 2.77 -1.64 -15.01
C LEU A 65 1.31 -1.45 -14.59
N VAL A 66 0.60 -0.61 -15.34
CA VAL A 66 -0.83 -0.32 -15.09
C VAL A 66 -1.68 -1.04 -16.11
N GLY A 67 -2.62 -1.88 -15.66
CA GLY A 67 -3.45 -2.62 -16.59
C GLY A 67 -4.48 -3.55 -15.94
N ASP A 68 -5.27 -4.23 -16.77
CA ASP A 68 -6.18 -5.29 -16.33
C ASP A 68 -5.42 -6.63 -16.28
N PHE A 69 -5.12 -7.09 -15.07
CA PHE A 69 -4.41 -8.35 -14.82
C PHE A 69 -5.39 -9.41 -14.32
N GLU A 70 -5.45 -10.57 -14.99
CA GLU A 70 -6.32 -11.69 -14.56
C GLU A 70 -5.99 -12.17 -13.16
N GLU A 71 -4.70 -12.20 -12.80
CA GLU A 71 -4.22 -12.59 -11.46
C GLU A 71 -4.84 -11.75 -10.34
N PHE A 72 -5.11 -10.47 -10.60
CA PHE A 72 -5.74 -9.57 -9.63
C PHE A 72 -7.20 -9.92 -9.37
N LYS A 73 -7.93 -10.34 -10.42
CA LYS A 73 -9.34 -10.76 -10.31
C LYS A 73 -9.50 -11.98 -9.45
N ASP A 74 -8.60 -12.96 -9.62
CA ASP A 74 -8.61 -14.20 -8.86
C ASP A 74 -8.29 -13.97 -7.38
N ARG A 75 -7.38 -13.05 -7.09
CA ARG A 75 -6.89 -12.74 -5.73
C ARG A 75 -7.61 -11.58 -5.05
N GLN A 76 -8.45 -10.84 -5.79
CA GLN A 76 -9.13 -9.62 -5.32
C GLN A 76 -8.18 -8.57 -4.74
N ILE A 77 -7.04 -8.35 -5.41
CA ILE A 77 -6.04 -7.34 -5.08
C ILE A 77 -6.00 -6.25 -6.15
N ASN A 78 -5.60 -5.05 -5.78
CA ASN A 78 -5.50 -3.90 -6.68
C ASN A 78 -4.08 -3.70 -7.21
N ALA A 79 -3.08 -4.06 -6.41
CA ALA A 79 -1.67 -3.90 -6.76
C ALA A 79 -0.82 -5.05 -6.22
N MET A 80 0.43 -5.16 -6.69
CA MET A 80 1.41 -6.13 -6.21
C MET A 80 2.82 -5.72 -6.60
N TYR A 81 3.72 -5.67 -5.63
CA TYR A 81 5.16 -5.58 -5.90
C TYR A 81 5.75 -6.97 -6.18
N LYS A 82 6.51 -7.10 -7.26
CA LYS A 82 7.22 -8.33 -7.60
C LYS A 82 8.48 -8.05 -8.40
N ASP A 83 9.62 -8.53 -7.92
CA ASP A 83 10.90 -8.53 -8.63
C ASP A 83 11.34 -7.18 -9.22
N GLY A 84 11.18 -6.08 -8.47
CA GLY A 84 11.54 -4.73 -8.89
C GLY A 84 10.44 -4.01 -9.67
N ALA A 85 9.29 -4.65 -9.88
CA ALA A 85 8.16 -4.04 -10.57
C ALA A 85 6.92 -3.94 -9.68
N ILE A 86 6.17 -2.85 -9.81
CA ILE A 86 4.81 -2.73 -9.27
C ILE A 86 3.82 -3.00 -10.41
N TYR A 87 2.91 -3.91 -10.17
CA TYR A 87 1.73 -4.15 -11.01
C TYR A 87 0.54 -3.52 -10.31
N ILE A 88 -0.25 -2.73 -11.02
CA ILE A 88 -1.40 -2.04 -10.45
C ILE A 88 -2.57 -2.06 -11.42
N THR A 89 -3.78 -2.29 -10.90
CA THR A 89 -4.98 -2.29 -11.74
C THR A 89 -5.24 -0.92 -12.36
N ASN A 90 -5.76 -0.90 -13.58
CA ASN A 90 -6.28 0.32 -14.18
C ASN A 90 -7.69 0.69 -13.70
N ALA A 91 -8.35 -0.16 -12.91
CA ALA A 91 -9.69 0.07 -12.34
C ALA A 91 -9.60 0.86 -11.02
N GLN A 92 -9.00 2.04 -11.07
CA GLN A 92 -8.85 2.94 -9.93
C GLN A 92 -10.08 3.84 -9.74
N SER A 93 -10.45 4.14 -8.51
CA SER A 93 -11.59 5.01 -8.19
C SER A 93 -11.27 6.47 -8.46
N ASP A 94 -10.06 6.91 -8.10
CA ASP A 94 -9.53 8.27 -8.29
C ASP A 94 -8.00 8.30 -8.13
N ASN A 95 -7.41 9.51 -8.10
CA ASN A 95 -5.97 9.69 -7.94
C ASN A 95 -5.48 9.22 -6.56
N ASP A 96 -6.25 9.47 -5.51
CA ASP A 96 -5.85 9.17 -4.13
C ASP A 96 -5.80 7.65 -3.92
N ASP A 97 -6.76 6.90 -4.47
CA ASP A 97 -6.80 5.43 -4.49
C ASP A 97 -5.52 4.85 -5.13
N MET A 98 -5.12 5.39 -6.30
CA MET A 98 -3.91 4.95 -6.98
C MET A 98 -2.62 5.35 -6.25
N ILE A 99 -2.60 6.50 -5.57
CA ILE A 99 -1.47 6.93 -4.73
C ILE A 99 -1.33 6.01 -3.52
N ASP A 100 -2.43 5.68 -2.85
CA ASP A 100 -2.46 4.76 -1.71
C ASP A 100 -1.88 3.39 -2.11
N ASP A 101 -2.37 2.79 -3.20
CA ASP A 101 -1.88 1.52 -3.73
C ASP A 101 -0.37 1.58 -4.07
N LEU A 102 0.10 2.63 -4.75
CA LEU A 102 1.51 2.78 -5.10
C LEU A 102 2.41 2.92 -3.86
N VAL A 103 2.01 3.69 -2.86
CA VAL A 103 2.78 3.87 -1.62
C VAL A 103 2.80 2.58 -0.81
N HIS A 104 1.72 1.80 -0.82
CA HIS A 104 1.65 0.47 -0.22
C HIS A 104 2.68 -0.48 -0.88
N GLU A 105 2.72 -0.54 -2.20
CA GLU A 105 3.65 -1.43 -2.92
C GLU A 105 5.12 -0.97 -2.82
N LEU A 106 5.37 0.33 -2.68
CA LEU A 106 6.70 0.85 -2.34
C LEU A 106 7.18 0.39 -0.96
N ALA A 107 6.27 0.18 -0.02
CA ALA A 107 6.63 -0.43 1.27
C ALA A 107 7.12 -1.86 1.10
N HIS A 108 6.49 -2.68 0.26
CA HIS A 108 6.97 -4.03 -0.04
C HIS A 108 8.32 -4.03 -0.78
N ALA A 109 8.57 -3.02 -1.63
CA ALA A 109 9.91 -2.83 -2.21
C ALA A 109 10.96 -2.50 -1.13
N ALA A 110 10.63 -1.60 -0.20
CA ALA A 110 11.48 -1.26 0.94
C ALA A 110 11.68 -2.44 1.88
N GLU A 111 10.67 -3.26 2.11
CA GLU A 111 10.71 -4.48 2.92
C GLU A 111 11.69 -5.50 2.34
N LYS A 112 11.71 -5.67 1.02
CA LYS A 112 12.64 -6.56 0.33
C LYS A 112 14.10 -6.09 0.48
N GLU A 113 14.35 -4.79 0.39
CA GLU A 113 15.70 -4.22 0.48
C GLU A 113 16.19 -4.12 1.93
N TYR A 114 15.35 -3.59 2.83
CA TYR A 114 15.68 -3.28 4.22
C TYR A 114 15.13 -4.29 5.23
N GLY A 115 14.80 -5.52 4.81
CA GLY A 115 14.14 -6.51 5.68
C GLY A 115 14.92 -6.85 6.94
N TYR A 116 16.26 -6.85 6.89
CA TYR A 116 17.10 -7.05 8.07
C TYR A 116 16.93 -5.90 9.07
N GLU A 117 17.02 -4.67 8.62
CA GLU A 117 16.86 -3.46 9.43
C GLU A 117 15.46 -3.37 10.03
N ILE A 118 14.45 -3.73 9.24
CA ILE A 118 13.03 -3.66 9.64
C ILE A 118 12.75 -4.73 10.72
N TYR A 119 13.11 -5.99 10.48
CA TYR A 119 12.64 -7.12 11.27
C TYR A 119 13.68 -7.72 12.21
N ALA A 120 14.94 -7.80 11.80
CA ALA A 120 15.95 -8.58 12.51
C ALA A 120 16.88 -7.77 13.41
N SER A 121 17.07 -6.47 13.15
CA SER A 121 18.05 -5.63 13.85
C SER A 121 17.79 -5.52 15.37
N ASP A 122 16.52 -5.41 15.79
CA ASP A 122 16.18 -5.28 17.22
C ASP A 122 14.89 -6.03 17.66
N MET A 123 14.21 -6.70 16.73
CA MET A 123 13.01 -7.50 16.96
C MET A 123 11.81 -6.74 17.58
N LYS A 124 11.87 -5.41 17.69
CA LYS A 124 10.83 -4.63 18.38
C LYS A 124 9.53 -4.60 17.60
N LEU A 125 9.63 -4.51 16.29
CA LEU A 125 8.46 -4.53 15.39
C LEU A 125 7.71 -5.86 15.49
N ILE A 126 8.43 -6.98 15.41
CA ILE A 126 7.84 -8.32 15.54
C ILE A 126 7.15 -8.49 16.90
N LYS A 127 7.80 -8.03 17.98
CA LYS A 127 7.21 -8.11 19.33
C LYS A 127 5.94 -7.27 19.43
N GLU A 128 5.93 -6.05 18.88
CA GLU A 128 4.76 -5.17 18.86
C GLU A 128 3.62 -5.84 18.09
N PHE A 129 3.87 -6.34 16.90
CA PHE A 129 2.87 -7.02 16.07
C PHE A 129 2.27 -8.24 16.79
N LYS A 130 3.10 -9.13 17.33
CA LYS A 130 2.63 -10.31 18.09
C LYS A 130 1.76 -9.95 19.30
N LEU A 131 2.12 -8.90 20.04
CA LEU A 131 1.31 -8.43 21.17
C LEU A 131 -0.06 -7.93 20.72
N LYS A 132 -0.11 -7.19 19.60
CA LYS A 132 -1.36 -6.68 19.02
C LYS A 132 -2.22 -7.81 18.47
N ARG A 133 -1.64 -8.80 17.77
CA ARG A 133 -2.36 -9.99 17.30
C ARG A 133 -2.96 -10.78 18.47
N LYS A 134 -2.24 -10.94 19.56
CA LYS A 134 -2.77 -11.56 20.80
C LYS A 134 -3.90 -10.75 21.43
N GLN A 135 -3.83 -9.42 21.37
CA GLN A 135 -4.93 -8.57 21.84
C GLN A 135 -6.15 -8.71 20.94
N LEU A 136 -5.98 -8.75 19.62
CA LEU A 136 -7.05 -8.99 18.67
C LEU A 136 -7.71 -10.36 18.88
N GLU A 137 -6.92 -11.43 19.04
CA GLU A 137 -7.42 -12.77 19.36
C GLU A 137 -8.36 -12.77 20.55
N ARG A 138 -7.92 -12.15 21.66
CA ARG A 138 -8.75 -12.04 22.86
C ARG A 138 -10.05 -11.28 22.60
N MET A 139 -9.99 -10.15 21.90
CA MET A 139 -11.17 -9.35 21.58
C MET A 139 -12.16 -10.12 20.72
N LEU A 140 -11.70 -10.81 19.68
CA LEU A 140 -12.55 -11.62 18.81
C LEU A 140 -13.22 -12.76 19.61
N SER A 141 -12.45 -13.47 20.44
CA SER A 141 -12.98 -14.53 21.31
C SER A 141 -14.03 -14.00 22.31
N GLU A 142 -13.80 -12.85 22.95
CA GLU A 142 -14.75 -12.20 23.86
C GLU A 142 -16.06 -11.79 23.17
N HIS A 143 -16.02 -11.56 21.85
CA HIS A 143 -17.19 -11.23 21.04
C HIS A 143 -17.81 -12.44 20.32
N GLY A 144 -17.35 -13.66 20.65
CA GLY A 144 -17.96 -14.91 20.18
C GLY A 144 -17.47 -15.41 18.82
N TYR A 145 -16.37 -14.85 18.29
CA TYR A 145 -15.75 -15.40 17.10
C TYR A 145 -14.88 -16.62 17.44
N GLU A 146 -14.89 -17.62 16.56
CA GLU A 146 -14.02 -18.80 16.69
C GLU A 146 -12.55 -18.40 16.43
N THR A 147 -11.68 -18.59 17.41
CA THR A 147 -10.26 -18.26 17.31
C THR A 147 -9.33 -19.45 17.44
N GLN A 148 -9.83 -20.61 17.96
CA GLN A 148 -8.99 -21.74 18.30
C GLN A 148 -8.39 -22.47 17.09
N GLY A 149 -8.98 -22.31 15.91
CA GLY A 149 -8.49 -22.90 14.66
C GLY A 149 -7.37 -22.12 13.97
N TYR A 150 -7.00 -20.93 14.49
CA TYR A 150 -6.12 -20.00 13.80
C TYR A 150 -4.92 -19.62 14.65
N ASP A 151 -3.72 -19.54 14.04
CA ASP A 151 -2.50 -19.13 14.73
C ASP A 151 -2.30 -17.62 14.69
N PHE A 152 -2.76 -16.93 15.73
CA PHE A 152 -2.51 -15.49 15.92
C PHE A 152 -1.06 -15.15 16.26
N SER A 153 -0.18 -16.11 16.51
CA SER A 153 1.24 -15.89 16.78
C SER A 153 2.11 -15.97 15.52
N ASP A 154 1.60 -16.55 14.44
CA ASP A 154 2.26 -16.55 13.15
C ASP A 154 2.27 -15.13 12.58
N ILE A 155 3.42 -14.70 12.06
CA ILE A 155 3.62 -13.35 11.52
C ILE A 155 3.54 -13.32 9.99
N GLU A 156 3.68 -14.49 9.37
CA GLU A 156 3.64 -14.61 7.92
C GLU A 156 2.21 -14.53 7.38
N TYR A 157 2.09 -14.22 6.11
CA TYR A 157 0.79 -14.25 5.43
C TYR A 157 0.26 -15.68 5.34
N SER A 158 -0.98 -15.85 5.75
CA SER A 158 -1.73 -17.10 5.60
C SER A 158 -3.06 -16.81 4.92
N ALA A 159 -3.29 -17.42 3.76
CA ALA A 159 -4.54 -17.27 3.02
C ALA A 159 -5.75 -17.78 3.84
N GLU A 160 -5.56 -18.80 4.68
CA GLU A 160 -6.62 -19.32 5.57
C GLU A 160 -6.96 -18.31 6.66
N PHE A 161 -5.95 -17.65 7.25
CA PHE A 161 -6.15 -16.63 8.26
C PHE A 161 -6.78 -15.36 7.68
N ASP A 162 -6.35 -14.93 6.49
CA ASP A 162 -6.94 -13.80 5.77
C ASP A 162 -8.40 -14.07 5.40
N ASP A 163 -8.73 -15.27 4.88
CA ASP A 163 -10.11 -15.67 4.58
C ASP A 163 -11.00 -15.68 5.85
N TYR A 164 -10.45 -16.10 7.00
CA TYR A 164 -11.12 -16.02 8.28
C TYR A 164 -11.44 -14.56 8.67
N LEU A 165 -10.47 -13.67 8.59
CA LEU A 165 -10.65 -12.24 8.90
C LEU A 165 -11.64 -11.58 7.93
N PHE A 166 -11.57 -11.94 6.65
CA PHE A 166 -12.43 -11.38 5.61
C PHE A 166 -13.87 -11.91 5.69
N ARG A 167 -14.07 -13.24 5.75
CA ARG A 167 -15.40 -13.87 5.65
C ARG A 167 -16.09 -14.12 6.98
N SER A 168 -15.34 -14.53 8.00
CA SER A 168 -15.93 -14.91 9.28
C SER A 168 -16.09 -13.71 10.20
N VAL A 169 -15.10 -12.78 10.23
CA VAL A 169 -15.19 -11.53 11.00
C VAL A 169 -15.79 -10.41 10.15
N GLY A 170 -15.27 -10.21 8.94
CA GLY A 170 -15.61 -9.14 8.02
C GLY A 170 -14.82 -7.86 8.29
N TYR A 171 -14.14 -7.32 7.28
CA TYR A 171 -13.33 -6.11 7.44
C TYR A 171 -14.09 -4.89 7.99
N PRO A 172 -15.37 -4.63 7.65
CA PRO A 172 -16.12 -3.54 8.26
C PRO A 172 -16.27 -3.67 9.78
N VAL A 173 -16.44 -4.91 10.28
CA VAL A 173 -16.52 -5.20 11.72
C VAL A 173 -15.14 -5.16 12.35
N LEU A 174 -14.16 -5.79 11.71
CA LEU A 174 -12.77 -5.82 12.14
C LEU A 174 -12.20 -4.40 12.30
N SER A 175 -12.52 -3.48 11.38
CA SER A 175 -12.10 -2.06 11.46
C SER A 175 -12.53 -1.40 12.77
N GLY A 176 -13.68 -1.79 13.33
CA GLY A 176 -14.13 -1.31 14.64
C GLY A 176 -13.29 -1.86 15.79
N TYR A 177 -12.90 -3.13 15.74
CA TYR A 177 -12.10 -3.77 16.79
C TYR A 177 -10.64 -3.33 16.82
N VAL A 178 -10.06 -2.98 15.66
CA VAL A 178 -8.64 -2.63 15.58
C VAL A 178 -8.33 -1.18 15.91
N VAL A 179 -9.34 -0.33 16.13
CA VAL A 179 -9.13 1.08 16.52
C VAL A 179 -8.26 1.17 17.77
N GLY A 180 -7.17 1.93 17.68
CA GLY A 180 -6.20 2.09 18.77
C GLY A 180 -5.27 0.88 18.99
N ILE A 181 -5.38 -0.16 18.18
CA ILE A 181 -4.51 -1.34 18.22
C ILE A 181 -3.67 -1.42 16.95
N PHE A 182 -4.28 -1.34 15.78
CA PHE A 182 -3.65 -1.37 14.48
C PHE A 182 -3.91 -0.08 13.71
N VAL A 183 -3.27 0.08 12.56
CA VAL A 183 -3.49 1.20 11.65
C VAL A 183 -4.86 1.07 10.99
N ASP A 184 -5.13 -0.11 10.46
CA ASP A 184 -6.37 -0.52 9.80
C ASP A 184 -6.62 -2.04 9.98
N ALA A 185 -7.69 -2.53 9.37
CA ALA A 185 -8.06 -3.94 9.45
C ALA A 185 -7.10 -4.85 8.66
N TYR A 186 -6.61 -4.41 7.50
CA TYR A 186 -5.76 -5.21 6.64
C TYR A 186 -4.36 -5.42 7.24
N SER A 187 -3.85 -4.44 8.00
CA SER A 187 -2.59 -4.54 8.75
C SER A 187 -2.57 -5.67 9.81
N THR A 188 -3.69 -6.34 10.04
CA THR A 188 -3.76 -7.48 10.95
C THR A 188 -3.37 -8.82 10.30
N THR A 189 -3.31 -8.91 8.97
CA THR A 189 -3.18 -10.17 8.22
C THR A 189 -1.78 -10.77 8.29
N SER A 190 -0.75 -9.96 8.15
CA SER A 190 0.66 -10.36 8.26
C SER A 190 1.54 -9.22 8.75
N ILE A 191 2.81 -9.53 9.08
CA ILE A 191 3.75 -8.48 9.47
C ILE A 191 4.14 -7.59 8.28
N GLY A 192 4.15 -8.14 7.07
CA GLY A 192 4.38 -7.38 5.83
C GLY A 192 3.26 -6.36 5.61
N GLU A 193 2.00 -6.79 5.71
CA GLU A 193 0.85 -5.87 5.60
C GLU A 193 0.79 -4.86 6.75
N TYR A 194 1.21 -5.26 7.95
CA TYR A 194 1.37 -4.32 9.06
C TYR A 194 2.41 -3.25 8.77
N PHE A 195 3.52 -3.62 8.13
CA PHE A 195 4.54 -2.68 7.73
C PHE A 195 4.05 -1.78 6.58
N ALA A 196 3.43 -2.34 5.56
CA ALA A 196 2.94 -1.60 4.39
C ALA A 196 1.82 -0.60 4.74
N SER A 197 0.79 -1.02 5.51
CA SER A 197 -0.25 -0.10 6.01
C SER A 197 0.33 1.00 6.91
N GLY A 198 1.34 0.68 7.72
CA GLY A 198 2.02 1.68 8.53
C GLY A 198 2.83 2.68 7.71
N PHE A 199 3.47 2.22 6.65
CA PHE A 199 4.22 3.05 5.70
C PHE A 199 3.27 4.02 4.98
N GLU A 200 2.14 3.53 4.49
CA GLU A 200 1.07 4.34 3.91
C GLU A 200 0.58 5.40 4.91
N ALA A 201 0.24 5.00 6.15
CA ALA A 201 -0.19 5.93 7.18
C ALA A 201 0.89 6.98 7.55
N TYR A 202 2.16 6.63 7.46
CA TYR A 202 3.27 7.54 7.72
C TYR A 202 3.37 8.65 6.68
N PHE A 203 3.11 8.37 5.41
CA PHE A 203 3.25 9.31 4.31
C PHE A 203 1.95 10.01 3.93
N LEU A 204 0.82 9.31 3.98
CA LEU A 204 -0.44 9.78 3.41
C LEU A 204 -1.53 10.09 4.44
N ARG A 205 -1.37 9.65 5.71
CA ARG A 205 -2.43 9.75 6.73
C ARG A 205 -1.96 10.41 8.03
N ASP A 206 -2.56 10.02 9.17
CA ASP A 206 -2.26 10.58 10.49
C ASP A 206 -1.00 9.95 11.12
N ARG A 207 0.13 10.58 10.91
CA ARG A 207 1.44 10.19 11.44
C ARG A 207 1.49 10.18 12.98
N GLU A 208 0.76 11.08 13.64
CA GLU A 208 0.71 11.10 15.11
C GLU A 208 -0.14 9.95 15.67
N TYR A 209 -1.22 9.57 14.97
CA TYR A 209 -1.99 8.37 15.30
C TYR A 209 -1.13 7.11 15.16
N LEU A 210 -0.40 6.96 14.04
CA LEU A 210 0.55 5.88 13.83
C LEU A 210 1.58 5.80 14.96
N LYS A 211 2.21 6.91 15.30
CA LYS A 211 3.22 6.99 16.37
C LYS A 211 2.67 6.59 17.73
N LYS A 212 1.44 6.97 18.04
CA LYS A 212 0.76 6.64 19.30
C LYS A 212 0.33 5.18 19.34
N THR A 213 -0.23 4.70 18.25
CA THR A 213 -0.83 3.36 18.16
C THR A 213 0.22 2.29 17.91
N CYS A 214 1.18 2.53 17.00
CA CYS A 214 2.18 1.58 16.52
C CYS A 214 3.61 2.14 16.65
N PRO A 215 4.12 2.40 17.87
CA PRO A 215 5.36 3.14 18.09
C PRO A 215 6.62 2.43 17.59
N ALA A 216 6.68 1.11 17.55
CA ALA A 216 7.81 0.39 16.98
C ALA A 216 7.80 0.46 15.45
N LEU A 217 6.62 0.30 14.84
CA LEU A 217 6.40 0.48 13.41
C LEU A 217 6.78 1.89 12.96
N TYR A 218 6.24 2.92 13.61
CA TYR A 218 6.59 4.32 13.34
C TYR A 218 8.10 4.58 13.35
N ARG A 219 8.81 4.05 14.35
CA ARG A 219 10.27 4.22 14.46
C ARG A 219 11.00 3.53 13.33
N LYS A 220 10.60 2.33 12.93
CA LYS A 220 11.23 1.59 11.84
C LYS A 220 11.05 2.29 10.50
N ILE A 221 9.84 2.75 10.22
CA ILE A 221 9.58 3.53 9.00
C ILE A 221 10.43 4.80 8.99
N LYS A 222 10.44 5.56 10.09
CA LYS A 222 11.26 6.76 10.23
C LYS A 222 12.75 6.46 10.03
N GLU A 223 13.25 5.34 10.57
CA GLU A 223 14.65 4.93 10.49
C GLU A 223 15.08 4.66 9.05
N ILE A 224 14.30 3.89 8.30
CA ILE A 224 14.63 3.54 6.91
C ILE A 224 14.32 4.65 5.89
N THR A 225 13.47 5.61 6.24
CA THR A 225 13.09 6.72 5.36
C THR A 225 13.86 8.01 5.64
N SER A 226 14.65 8.06 6.71
CA SER A 226 15.56 9.18 6.97
C SER A 226 16.77 9.09 6.06
N ASP A 227 17.08 10.16 5.36
CA ASP A 227 18.32 10.26 4.60
C ASP A 227 19.52 9.99 5.54
N ALA A 228 20.42 9.11 5.08
CA ALA A 228 21.64 8.77 5.79
C ALA A 228 22.67 9.90 5.71
#